data_777d11a28a39892460c35626d25730b4
#
_entry.id   777d11a28a39892460c35626d25730b4
#
_cell.length_a   1.000
_cell.length_b   1.000
_cell.length_c   1.000
_cell.angle_alpha   90.00
_cell.angle_beta   90.00
_cell.angle_gamma   90.00
#
_symmetry.space_group_name_H-M   'P 1'
#
loop_
_entity.id
_entity.type
_entity.pdbx_description
1 polymer ?
#
loop_
_entity_poly.entity_id
_entity_poly.type
_entity_poly.pdbx_seq_one_letter_code
_entity_poly.pdbx_strand_id
1 'polypeptide(L)'
;MRFTILFSLILSLPVSPAVIAGQGQIEFSAVIDQSMPQQEPRESKIYIGDGRMRTDITVNGKTMIQIVDMKQQTAYMLDPAGQSYMVRKAGPGEVMPGGASVAAKDANPCAGMQNLGCTRLGVEDVNGRPAEKWEMVNTSPGQSGKMIVWLDQERRIPVRQSLPDGSTMEMHLIGRETLNGRDTEKWEMTVTRPGGQKYVVEQWFDPALKMNIREERPGGFVSEFRNIKVGKQPADLFTVPSDYKEVSIPQGGGAEAGQGGEH
;
A
#
# COMPACT_ATOMS: atom_id res chain seq x y z
N MET A 1 34.68 -7.26 -14.54
CA MET A 1 34.21 -6.97 -13.18
C MET A 1 32.70 -7.07 -13.20
N ARG A 2 32.14 -8.21 -12.79
CA ARG A 2 30.70 -8.50 -12.88
C ARG A 2 30.01 -7.85 -11.70
N PHE A 3 29.20 -6.83 -11.94
CA PHE A 3 28.30 -6.23 -10.94
C PHE A 3 27.15 -7.19 -10.70
N THR A 4 27.24 -7.96 -9.66
CA THR A 4 26.09 -8.69 -9.11
C THR A 4 25.29 -7.69 -8.30
N ILE A 5 24.29 -7.07 -8.94
CA ILE A 5 23.32 -6.26 -8.23
C ILE A 5 22.43 -7.24 -7.46
N LEU A 6 22.63 -7.31 -6.15
CA LEU A 6 21.71 -7.99 -5.24
C LEU A 6 20.38 -7.23 -5.25
N PHE A 7 19.44 -7.72 -6.09
CA PHE A 7 18.08 -7.19 -6.24
C PHE A 7 17.12 -7.70 -5.15
N SER A 8 17.68 -8.15 -4.01
CA SER A 8 16.93 -8.93 -3.00
C SER A 8 16.42 -8.15 -1.80
N LEU A 9 16.25 -6.81 -1.84
CA LEU A 9 15.81 -6.09 -0.63
C LEU A 9 14.87 -4.91 -0.88
N ILE A 10 14.11 -4.89 -1.97
CA ILE A 10 12.99 -3.92 -2.14
C ILE A 10 11.64 -4.63 -1.99
N LEU A 11 11.65 -5.80 -1.39
CA LEU A 11 10.41 -6.52 -1.13
C LEU A 11 9.99 -6.29 0.31
N SER A 12 8.78 -5.79 0.46
CA SER A 12 8.04 -5.53 1.69
C SER A 12 8.25 -4.15 2.32
N LEU A 13 7.85 -3.12 1.63
CA LEU A 13 7.14 -2.03 2.25
C LEU A 13 5.63 -2.27 1.98
N PRO A 14 4.91 -2.98 2.81
CA PRO A 14 3.49 -2.75 2.88
C PRO A 14 3.29 -1.49 3.73
N VAL A 15 3.78 -0.32 3.28
CA VAL A 15 3.01 0.86 3.54
C VAL A 15 1.78 0.63 2.68
N SER A 16 0.74 0.08 3.27
CA SER A 16 -0.60 0.25 2.74
C SER A 16 -1.08 1.62 3.26
N PRO A 17 -0.76 2.74 2.59
CA PRO A 17 -1.68 3.82 2.67
C PRO A 17 -2.91 3.25 1.95
N ALA A 18 -3.99 3.05 2.65
CA ALA A 18 -5.29 3.02 2.04
C ALA A 18 -5.49 4.44 1.47
N VAL A 19 -4.82 4.73 0.35
CA VAL A 19 -4.99 5.98 -0.37
C VAL A 19 -6.29 5.86 -1.11
N ILE A 20 -7.26 6.58 -0.61
CA ILE A 20 -8.58 6.71 -1.17
C ILE A 20 -8.46 7.47 -2.49
N ALA A 21 -8.34 6.76 -3.60
CA ALA A 21 -8.50 7.33 -4.93
C ALA A 21 -10.00 7.51 -5.20
N GLY A 22 -10.59 8.58 -4.66
CA GLY A 22 -11.95 9.02 -4.93
C GLY A 22 -11.95 10.53 -5.18
N GLN A 23 -12.98 11.05 -5.82
CA GLN A 23 -13.12 12.48 -6.08
C GLN A 23 -12.83 13.31 -4.82
N GLY A 24 -11.83 14.18 -4.88
CA GLY A 24 -11.39 15.01 -3.75
C GLY A 24 -10.21 14.46 -2.96
N GLN A 25 -9.30 13.69 -3.58
CA GLN A 25 -8.04 13.32 -2.94
C GLN A 25 -7.31 14.59 -2.48
N ILE A 26 -6.96 14.63 -1.20
CA ILE A 26 -6.23 15.75 -0.63
C ILE A 26 -4.79 15.68 -1.10
N GLU A 27 -4.33 16.75 -1.71
CA GLU A 27 -2.96 16.88 -2.16
C GLU A 27 -2.08 17.33 -1.00
N PHE A 28 -0.94 16.69 -0.83
CA PHE A 28 0.03 17.05 0.21
C PHE A 28 1.41 16.49 -0.10
N SER A 29 2.40 17.00 0.64
CA SER A 29 3.73 16.37 0.76
C SER A 29 4.05 16.10 2.23
N ALA A 30 4.93 15.12 2.47
CA ALA A 30 5.41 14.77 3.79
C ALA A 30 6.79 14.11 3.73
N VAL A 31 7.43 14.00 4.88
CA VAL A 31 8.58 13.14 5.12
C VAL A 31 8.07 11.89 5.84
N ILE A 32 8.50 10.72 5.40
CA ILE A 32 8.23 9.44 6.06
C ILE A 32 9.51 9.00 6.75
N ASP A 33 9.46 8.95 8.08
CA ASP A 33 10.52 8.36 8.88
C ASP A 33 10.19 6.91 9.18
N GLN A 34 11.12 6.02 8.88
CA GLN A 34 11.00 4.60 9.18
C GLN A 34 12.16 4.16 10.04
N SER A 35 11.86 3.48 11.13
CA SER A 35 12.85 2.92 12.04
C SER A 35 12.56 1.45 12.35
N MET A 36 13.62 0.69 12.51
CA MET A 36 13.62 -0.69 13.01
C MET A 36 14.76 -0.83 14.02
N PRO A 37 14.60 -1.65 15.08
CA PRO A 37 15.72 -1.95 15.97
C PRO A 37 16.92 -2.49 15.19
N GLN A 38 18.12 -2.02 15.56
CA GLN A 38 19.40 -2.45 14.96
C GLN A 38 19.57 -2.12 13.47
N GLN A 39 18.74 -1.24 12.90
CA GLN A 39 18.91 -0.72 11.55
C GLN A 39 18.98 0.80 11.60
N GLU A 40 19.75 1.37 10.67
CA GLU A 40 19.76 2.82 10.48
C GLU A 40 18.37 3.31 10.09
N PRO A 41 17.87 4.39 10.70
CA PRO A 41 16.61 5.00 10.31
C PRO A 41 16.64 5.40 8.83
N ARG A 42 15.51 5.28 8.17
CA ARG A 42 15.34 5.66 6.77
C ARG A 42 14.36 6.80 6.66
N GLU A 43 14.72 7.78 5.87
CA GLU A 43 13.86 8.88 5.51
C GLU A 43 13.50 8.81 4.03
N SER A 44 12.24 9.04 3.72
CA SER A 44 11.77 9.20 2.36
C SER A 44 10.82 10.39 2.28
N LYS A 45 10.65 10.96 1.07
CA LYS A 45 9.69 12.03 0.84
C LYS A 45 8.54 11.50 0.02
N ILE A 46 7.32 11.86 0.40
CA ILE A 46 6.12 11.51 -0.34
C ILE A 46 5.40 12.77 -0.82
N TYR A 47 4.87 12.69 -2.04
CA TYR A 47 4.03 13.71 -2.66
C TYR A 47 2.79 13.03 -3.22
N ILE A 48 1.62 13.56 -2.91
CA ILE A 48 0.33 13.06 -3.40
C ILE A 48 -0.40 14.20 -4.07
N GLY A 49 -0.79 14.02 -5.32
CA GLY A 49 -1.50 15.04 -6.08
C GLY A 49 -2.05 14.51 -7.41
N ASP A 50 -3.20 15.01 -7.83
CA ASP A 50 -3.85 14.69 -9.10
C ASP A 50 -3.99 13.18 -9.40
N GLY A 51 -4.29 12.37 -8.39
CA GLY A 51 -4.40 10.91 -8.53
C GLY A 51 -3.06 10.22 -8.77
N ARG A 52 -1.97 10.85 -8.40
CA ARG A 52 -0.59 10.32 -8.48
C ARG A 52 0.07 10.37 -7.12
N MET A 53 1.02 9.47 -6.94
CA MET A 53 1.88 9.41 -5.78
C MET A 53 3.34 9.36 -6.26
N ARG A 54 4.19 10.17 -5.64
CA ARG A 54 5.64 10.10 -5.80
C ARG A 54 6.28 9.82 -4.46
N THR A 55 7.26 8.93 -4.44
CA THR A 55 8.10 8.66 -3.27
C THR A 55 9.56 8.74 -3.66
N ASP A 56 10.31 9.61 -2.99
CA ASP A 56 11.76 9.74 -3.15
C ASP A 56 12.43 9.01 -1.99
N ILE A 57 13.18 7.96 -2.28
CA ILE A 57 13.83 7.09 -1.29
C ILE A 57 15.33 7.19 -1.48
N THR A 58 16.05 7.54 -0.40
CA THR A 58 17.52 7.57 -0.43
C THR A 58 18.08 6.45 0.46
N VAL A 59 18.88 5.58 -0.13
CA VAL A 59 19.55 4.47 0.57
C VAL A 59 21.03 4.50 0.20
N ASN A 60 21.91 4.56 1.20
CA ASN A 60 23.36 4.61 0.99
C ASN A 60 23.80 5.72 0.03
N GLY A 61 23.18 6.91 0.12
CA GLY A 61 23.48 8.04 -0.72
C GLY A 61 22.94 7.96 -2.16
N LYS A 62 22.27 6.87 -2.53
CA LYS A 62 21.63 6.70 -3.83
C LYS A 62 20.12 6.97 -3.71
N THR A 63 19.63 7.94 -4.49
CA THR A 63 18.20 8.26 -4.55
C THR A 63 17.53 7.45 -5.66
N MET A 64 16.39 6.87 -5.32
CA MET A 64 15.45 6.24 -6.24
C MET A 64 14.11 6.95 -6.12
N ILE A 65 13.44 7.18 -7.24
CA ILE A 65 12.14 7.84 -7.27
C ILE A 65 11.11 6.86 -7.81
N GLN A 66 10.04 6.66 -7.06
CA GLN A 66 8.87 5.92 -7.53
C GLN A 66 7.73 6.90 -7.81
N ILE A 67 7.13 6.80 -8.99
CA ILE A 67 5.91 7.53 -9.34
C ILE A 67 4.83 6.51 -9.68
N VAL A 68 3.69 6.60 -9.03
CA VAL A 68 2.51 5.75 -9.31
C VAL A 68 1.39 6.64 -9.82
N ASP A 69 0.95 6.39 -11.05
CA ASP A 69 -0.27 6.99 -11.61
C ASP A 69 -1.42 6.02 -11.36
N MET A 70 -2.27 6.37 -10.39
CA MET A 70 -3.41 5.55 -9.98
C MET A 70 -4.53 5.54 -11.01
N LYS A 71 -4.63 6.59 -11.84
CA LYS A 71 -5.62 6.67 -12.91
C LYS A 71 -5.25 5.77 -14.09
N GLN A 72 -3.95 5.75 -14.44
CA GLN A 72 -3.43 4.95 -15.55
C GLN A 72 -2.96 3.56 -15.13
N GLN A 73 -2.98 3.24 -13.82
CA GLN A 73 -2.48 1.98 -13.26
C GLN A 73 -1.04 1.69 -13.73
N THR A 74 -0.18 2.72 -13.66
CA THR A 74 1.19 2.66 -14.15
C THR A 74 2.14 3.13 -13.05
N ALA A 75 3.22 2.41 -12.85
CA ALA A 75 4.31 2.79 -11.96
C ALA A 75 5.59 3.02 -12.75
N TYR A 76 6.31 4.07 -12.39
CA TYR A 76 7.63 4.40 -12.89
C TYR A 76 8.63 4.31 -11.75
N MET A 77 9.78 3.70 -12.02
CA MET A 77 10.92 3.67 -11.10
C MET A 77 12.08 4.39 -11.78
N LEU A 78 12.49 5.54 -11.23
CA LEU A 78 13.53 6.39 -11.80
C LEU A 78 14.83 6.21 -11.03
N ASP A 79 15.95 6.16 -11.74
CA ASP A 79 17.31 6.30 -11.24
C ASP A 79 17.87 7.67 -11.68
N PRO A 80 17.82 8.70 -10.83
CA PRO A 80 18.33 10.03 -11.20
C PRO A 80 19.82 10.05 -11.55
N ALA A 81 20.62 9.23 -10.89
CA ALA A 81 22.06 9.15 -11.12
C ALA A 81 22.39 8.57 -12.50
N GLY A 82 21.61 7.60 -12.95
CA GLY A 82 21.75 6.97 -14.27
C GLY A 82 20.90 7.62 -15.37
N GLN A 83 20.11 8.66 -15.05
CA GLN A 83 19.14 9.28 -15.95
C GLN A 83 18.31 8.23 -16.71
N SER A 84 17.80 7.25 -15.95
CA SER A 84 17.07 6.13 -16.51
C SER A 84 15.82 5.81 -15.71
N TYR A 85 14.86 5.14 -16.35
CA TYR A 85 13.65 4.71 -15.67
C TYR A 85 13.16 3.36 -16.19
N MET A 86 12.42 2.67 -15.35
CA MET A 86 11.64 1.49 -15.69
C MET A 86 10.16 1.83 -15.57
N VAL A 87 9.34 1.26 -16.46
CA VAL A 87 7.88 1.38 -16.40
C VAL A 87 7.25 0.02 -16.19
N ARG A 88 6.23 0.00 -15.32
CA ARG A 88 5.39 -1.18 -15.08
C ARG A 88 3.93 -0.78 -15.13
N LYS A 89 3.15 -1.46 -15.95
CA LYS A 89 1.69 -1.36 -15.91
C LYS A 89 1.13 -2.48 -15.05
N ALA A 90 0.08 -2.19 -14.29
CA ALA A 90 -0.64 -3.23 -13.57
C ALA A 90 -1.20 -4.25 -14.57
N GLY A 91 -1.06 -5.52 -14.22
CA GLY A 91 -1.72 -6.60 -14.93
C GLY A 91 -3.23 -6.61 -14.69
N PRO A 92 -3.99 -7.40 -15.46
CA PRO A 92 -5.42 -7.56 -15.22
C PRO A 92 -5.71 -8.01 -13.78
N GLY A 93 -6.51 -7.24 -13.04
CA GLY A 93 -6.86 -7.54 -11.63
C GLY A 93 -5.79 -7.21 -10.60
N GLU A 94 -4.67 -6.66 -11.00
CA GLU A 94 -3.63 -6.16 -10.09
C GLU A 94 -3.96 -4.73 -9.65
N VAL A 95 -3.87 -4.48 -8.34
CA VAL A 95 -3.99 -3.13 -7.77
C VAL A 95 -2.61 -2.59 -7.46
N MET A 96 -2.25 -1.45 -8.05
CA MET A 96 -1.00 -0.78 -7.73
C MET A 96 -0.97 -0.31 -6.27
N PRO A 97 0.20 -0.31 -5.60
CA PRO A 97 0.35 0.27 -4.28
C PRO A 97 -0.20 1.71 -4.24
N GLY A 98 -1.05 2.00 -3.27
CA GLY A 98 -1.75 3.29 -3.18
C GLY A 98 -3.05 3.38 -3.99
N GLY A 99 -3.39 2.38 -4.80
CA GLY A 99 -4.55 2.37 -5.68
C GLY A 99 -5.83 1.73 -5.13
N ALA A 100 -5.90 1.40 -3.86
CA ALA A 100 -7.16 0.96 -3.26
C ALA A 100 -8.14 2.13 -3.22
N SER A 101 -8.98 2.24 -4.25
CA SER A 101 -10.10 3.18 -4.23
C SER A 101 -11.06 2.74 -3.14
N VAL A 102 -11.27 3.58 -2.14
CA VAL A 102 -12.44 3.44 -1.29
C VAL A 102 -13.63 3.80 -2.16
N ALA A 103 -14.39 2.79 -2.52
CA ALA A 103 -15.63 2.98 -3.26
C ALA A 103 -16.51 3.99 -2.51
N ALA A 104 -17.24 4.82 -3.26
CA ALA A 104 -18.24 5.72 -2.68
C ALA A 104 -19.18 4.92 -1.77
N LYS A 105 -19.82 5.60 -0.81
CA LYS A 105 -20.82 4.97 0.05
C LYS A 105 -21.82 4.22 -0.83
N ASP A 106 -22.13 2.97 -0.47
CA ASP A 106 -23.02 2.05 -1.21
C ASP A 106 -22.52 1.58 -2.58
N ALA A 107 -21.33 1.97 -3.02
CA ALA A 107 -20.76 1.46 -4.26
C ALA A 107 -20.11 0.08 -4.05
N ASN A 108 -20.19 -0.76 -5.09
CA ASN A 108 -19.50 -2.04 -5.11
C ASN A 108 -17.98 -1.86 -4.97
N PRO A 109 -17.35 -2.42 -3.92
CA PRO A 109 -15.92 -2.25 -3.69
C PRO A 109 -15.04 -2.85 -4.81
N CYS A 110 -15.59 -3.74 -5.63
CA CYS A 110 -14.89 -4.32 -6.78
C CYS A 110 -15.17 -3.59 -8.10
N ALA A 111 -15.87 -2.45 -8.08
CA ALA A 111 -16.17 -1.74 -9.31
C ALA A 111 -14.89 -1.38 -10.08
N GLY A 112 -14.78 -1.81 -11.33
CA GLY A 112 -13.60 -1.61 -12.17
C GLY A 112 -12.45 -2.61 -11.94
N MET A 113 -12.56 -3.53 -10.98
CA MET A 113 -11.58 -4.61 -10.79
C MET A 113 -11.91 -5.78 -11.70
N GLN A 114 -10.95 -6.18 -12.55
CA GLN A 114 -11.07 -7.39 -13.35
C GLN A 114 -10.76 -8.61 -12.48
N ASN A 115 -11.40 -9.74 -12.77
CA ASN A 115 -11.17 -11.02 -12.08
C ASN A 115 -11.49 -11.01 -10.57
N LEU A 116 -12.33 -10.09 -10.09
CA LEU A 116 -12.82 -10.06 -8.74
C LEU A 116 -14.34 -9.87 -8.74
N GLY A 117 -15.06 -10.91 -8.30
CA GLY A 117 -16.51 -10.88 -8.06
C GLY A 117 -16.82 -10.42 -6.65
N CYS A 118 -17.73 -9.44 -6.48
CA CYS A 118 -18.16 -8.97 -5.18
C CYS A 118 -19.67 -9.13 -5.02
N THR A 119 -20.07 -9.77 -3.92
CA THR A 119 -21.46 -9.93 -3.52
C THR A 119 -21.70 -9.29 -2.16
N ARG A 120 -22.64 -8.36 -2.07
CA ARG A 120 -23.01 -7.76 -0.79
C ARG A 120 -23.86 -8.74 0.01
N LEU A 121 -23.42 -9.03 1.24
CA LEU A 121 -24.09 -9.98 2.15
C LEU A 121 -24.98 -9.28 3.18
N GLY A 122 -24.83 -7.96 3.39
CA GLY A 122 -25.64 -7.21 4.34
C GLY A 122 -24.83 -6.17 5.11
N VAL A 123 -25.32 -5.82 6.29
CA VAL A 123 -24.67 -4.93 7.26
C VAL A 123 -24.62 -5.65 8.59
N GLU A 124 -23.46 -5.64 9.24
CA GLU A 124 -23.24 -6.20 10.57
C GLU A 124 -22.52 -5.17 11.45
N ASP A 125 -22.72 -5.24 12.76
CA ASP A 125 -21.91 -4.47 13.70
C ASP A 125 -20.55 -5.14 13.89
N VAL A 126 -19.49 -4.34 13.78
CA VAL A 126 -18.12 -4.77 14.07
C VAL A 126 -17.54 -3.80 15.10
N ASN A 127 -17.40 -4.24 16.33
CA ASN A 127 -16.85 -3.45 17.43
C ASN A 127 -17.59 -2.10 17.66
N GLY A 128 -18.94 -2.15 17.63
CA GLY A 128 -19.78 -0.96 17.80
C GLY A 128 -19.88 -0.06 16.57
N ARG A 129 -19.45 -0.53 15.41
CA ARG A 129 -19.47 0.23 14.15
C ARG A 129 -20.24 -0.52 13.06
N PRO A 130 -21.21 0.10 12.40
CA PRO A 130 -21.92 -0.52 11.28
C PRO A 130 -20.97 -0.72 10.10
N ALA A 131 -20.85 -1.95 9.63
CA ALA A 131 -19.98 -2.33 8.53
C ALA A 131 -20.75 -3.11 7.46
N GLU A 132 -20.51 -2.80 6.19
CA GLU A 132 -21.01 -3.55 5.05
C GLU A 132 -20.20 -4.83 4.89
N LYS A 133 -20.87 -5.96 4.90
CA LYS A 133 -20.27 -7.26 4.67
C LYS A 133 -20.30 -7.61 3.20
N TRP A 134 -19.14 -7.93 2.66
CA TRP A 134 -18.96 -8.30 1.26
C TRP A 134 -18.23 -9.63 1.14
N GLU A 135 -18.70 -10.48 0.26
CA GLU A 135 -17.96 -11.63 -0.23
C GLU A 135 -17.20 -11.22 -1.50
N MET A 136 -15.91 -11.50 -1.52
CA MET A 136 -15.04 -11.25 -2.65
C MET A 136 -14.44 -12.57 -3.13
N VAL A 137 -14.60 -12.88 -4.41
CA VAL A 137 -14.13 -14.12 -5.03
C VAL A 137 -13.18 -13.78 -6.17
N ASN A 138 -11.96 -14.32 -6.11
CA ASN A 138 -11.05 -14.24 -7.24
C ASN A 138 -11.52 -15.19 -8.34
N THR A 139 -11.74 -14.63 -9.54
CA THR A 139 -12.21 -15.36 -10.71
C THR A 139 -11.09 -15.61 -11.74
N SER A 140 -9.82 -15.29 -11.40
CA SER A 140 -8.68 -15.58 -12.27
C SER A 140 -8.47 -17.08 -12.43
N PRO A 141 -8.15 -17.57 -13.65
CA PRO A 141 -7.83 -18.97 -13.86
C PRO A 141 -6.67 -19.44 -12.97
N GLY A 142 -6.87 -20.54 -12.26
CA GLY A 142 -5.85 -21.14 -11.38
C GLY A 142 -5.64 -20.44 -10.03
N GLN A 143 -6.36 -19.36 -9.75
CA GLN A 143 -6.36 -18.69 -8.47
C GLN A 143 -7.78 -18.62 -7.92
N SER A 144 -8.17 -19.62 -7.16
CA SER A 144 -9.44 -19.60 -6.45
C SER A 144 -9.21 -19.13 -5.01
N GLY A 145 -9.93 -18.11 -4.59
CA GLY A 145 -9.89 -17.64 -3.21
C GLY A 145 -11.16 -16.84 -2.88
N LYS A 146 -11.75 -17.16 -1.75
CA LYS A 146 -12.91 -16.45 -1.21
C LYS A 146 -12.46 -15.68 0.03
N MET A 147 -12.75 -14.40 0.05
CA MET A 147 -12.49 -13.50 1.17
C MET A 147 -13.81 -12.87 1.60
N ILE A 148 -14.00 -12.68 2.91
CA ILE A 148 -15.08 -11.88 3.45
C ILE A 148 -14.48 -10.60 4.01
N VAL A 149 -15.06 -9.46 3.66
CA VAL A 149 -14.61 -8.14 4.11
C VAL A 149 -15.78 -7.39 4.71
N TRP A 150 -15.55 -6.74 5.85
CA TRP A 150 -16.48 -5.82 6.49
C TRP A 150 -15.90 -4.40 6.34
N LEU A 151 -16.57 -3.58 5.56
CA LEU A 151 -16.20 -2.19 5.30
C LEU A 151 -16.99 -1.26 6.23
N ASP A 152 -16.28 -0.51 7.08
CA ASP A 152 -16.89 0.55 7.89
C ASP A 152 -17.69 1.50 7.01
N GLN A 153 -18.96 1.75 7.36
CA GLN A 153 -19.84 2.58 6.52
C GLN A 153 -19.43 4.04 6.45
N GLU A 154 -18.79 4.56 7.47
CA GLU A 154 -18.38 5.96 7.54
C GLU A 154 -17.00 6.18 6.92
N ARG A 155 -15.99 5.38 7.29
CA ARG A 155 -14.61 5.53 6.86
C ARG A 155 -14.30 4.78 5.58
N ARG A 156 -15.11 3.81 5.23
CA ARG A 156 -14.93 2.94 4.05
C ARG A 156 -13.60 2.14 4.08
N ILE A 157 -13.09 1.89 5.28
CA ILE A 157 -11.91 1.03 5.50
C ILE A 157 -12.37 -0.37 5.92
N PRO A 158 -11.59 -1.42 5.61
CA PRO A 158 -11.84 -2.75 6.15
C PRO A 158 -11.65 -2.76 7.67
N VAL A 159 -12.70 -3.12 8.42
CA VAL A 159 -12.63 -3.27 9.89
C VAL A 159 -12.58 -4.73 10.34
N ARG A 160 -12.92 -5.66 9.44
CA ARG A 160 -12.71 -7.11 9.61
C ARG A 160 -12.51 -7.74 8.25
N GLN A 161 -11.65 -8.76 8.19
CA GLN A 161 -11.45 -9.60 7.01
C GLN A 161 -11.28 -11.05 7.42
N SER A 162 -11.78 -11.97 6.59
CA SER A 162 -11.44 -13.39 6.64
C SER A 162 -10.83 -13.79 5.31
N LEU A 163 -9.60 -14.27 5.35
CA LEU A 163 -8.79 -14.55 4.15
C LEU A 163 -8.93 -16.02 3.74
N PRO A 164 -8.64 -16.38 2.48
CA PRO A 164 -8.76 -17.74 1.97
C PRO A 164 -7.88 -18.76 2.70
N ASP A 165 -6.75 -18.34 3.26
CA ASP A 165 -5.82 -19.17 4.03
C ASP A 165 -6.28 -19.44 5.46
N GLY A 166 -7.47 -18.93 5.86
CA GLY A 166 -8.01 -19.01 7.21
C GLY A 166 -7.48 -17.94 8.18
N SER A 167 -6.62 -17.04 7.72
CA SER A 167 -6.23 -15.86 8.50
C SER A 167 -7.41 -14.91 8.66
N THR A 168 -7.43 -14.19 9.79
CA THR A 168 -8.41 -13.13 10.02
C THR A 168 -7.69 -11.84 10.41
N MET A 169 -8.27 -10.71 10.04
CA MET A 169 -7.85 -9.38 10.49
C MET A 169 -9.05 -8.67 11.11
N GLU A 170 -8.84 -8.00 12.22
CA GLU A 170 -9.85 -7.20 12.90
C GLU A 170 -9.26 -5.90 13.40
N MET A 171 -10.00 -4.79 13.22
CA MET A 171 -9.59 -3.45 13.66
C MET A 171 -10.49 -2.95 14.80
N HIS A 172 -9.87 -2.40 15.83
CA HIS A 172 -10.52 -1.74 16.95
C HIS A 172 -10.08 -0.29 17.02
N LEU A 173 -11.04 0.63 17.14
CA LEU A 173 -10.75 2.02 17.48
C LEU A 173 -10.41 2.10 18.96
N ILE A 174 -9.14 2.38 19.29
CA ILE A 174 -8.65 2.50 20.67
C ILE A 174 -8.99 3.87 21.26
N GLY A 175 -8.88 4.93 20.44
CA GLY A 175 -9.12 6.30 20.89
C GLY A 175 -8.77 7.33 19.84
N ARG A 176 -8.65 8.57 20.30
CA ARG A 176 -8.21 9.72 19.50
C ARG A 176 -7.09 10.43 20.20
N GLU A 177 -6.11 10.86 19.46
CA GLU A 177 -4.98 11.64 19.97
C GLU A 177 -4.44 12.60 18.91
N THR A 178 -3.73 13.62 19.37
CA THR A 178 -3.05 14.56 18.46
C THR A 178 -1.64 14.07 18.17
N LEU A 179 -1.32 13.82 16.90
CA LEU A 179 0.00 13.44 16.43
C LEU A 179 0.54 14.50 15.47
N ASN A 180 1.68 15.11 15.81
CA ASN A 180 2.32 16.17 15.01
C ASN A 180 1.37 17.33 14.66
N GLY A 181 0.50 17.72 15.61
CA GLY A 181 -0.48 18.80 15.45
C GLY A 181 -1.70 18.41 14.60
N ARG A 182 -1.92 17.13 14.33
CA ARG A 182 -3.05 16.60 13.58
C ARG A 182 -3.90 15.68 14.45
N ASP A 183 -5.21 15.83 14.36
CA ASP A 183 -6.14 14.95 15.07
C ASP A 183 -6.18 13.60 14.37
N THR A 184 -5.92 12.54 15.12
CA THR A 184 -5.86 11.18 14.61
C THR A 184 -6.75 10.24 15.41
N GLU A 185 -7.19 9.18 14.73
CA GLU A 185 -7.83 8.02 15.33
C GLU A 185 -6.78 6.92 15.50
N LYS A 186 -6.56 6.48 16.74
CA LYS A 186 -5.67 5.35 17.02
C LYS A 186 -6.46 4.05 16.89
N TRP A 187 -6.00 3.19 16.00
CA TRP A 187 -6.57 1.88 15.71
C TRP A 187 -5.59 0.77 16.06
N GLU A 188 -6.12 -0.29 16.63
CA GLU A 188 -5.41 -1.56 16.79
C GLU A 188 -5.91 -2.55 15.73
N MET A 189 -4.99 -3.07 14.92
CA MET A 189 -5.25 -4.12 13.96
C MET A 189 -4.66 -5.43 14.49
N THR A 190 -5.52 -6.39 14.81
CA THR A 190 -5.13 -7.75 15.20
C THR A 190 -5.22 -8.66 13.98
N VAL A 191 -4.12 -9.31 13.62
CA VAL A 191 -4.09 -10.37 12.61
C VAL A 191 -3.91 -11.71 13.32
N THR A 192 -4.82 -12.64 13.06
CA THR A 192 -4.75 -14.02 13.57
C THR A 192 -4.49 -14.97 12.40
N ARG A 193 -3.38 -15.70 12.44
CA ARG A 193 -3.02 -16.72 11.43
C ARG A 193 -3.69 -18.06 11.74
N PRO A 194 -3.79 -18.96 10.75
CA PRO A 194 -4.13 -20.36 11.02
C PRO A 194 -3.20 -20.93 12.10
N GLY A 195 -3.78 -21.65 13.09
CA GLY A 195 -3.01 -22.09 14.26
C GLY A 195 -3.05 -21.13 15.46
N GLY A 196 -3.74 -19.99 15.33
CA GLY A 196 -4.02 -19.09 16.46
C GLY A 196 -2.91 -18.08 16.80
N GLN A 197 -1.81 -18.07 16.05
CA GLN A 197 -0.77 -17.04 16.22
C GLN A 197 -1.34 -15.66 15.92
N LYS A 198 -1.18 -14.74 16.86
CA LYS A 198 -1.64 -13.35 16.71
C LYS A 198 -0.47 -12.38 16.66
N TYR A 199 -0.62 -11.32 15.88
CA TYR A 199 0.19 -10.13 15.97
C TYR A 199 -0.68 -8.89 15.87
N VAL A 200 -0.23 -7.82 16.53
CA VAL A 200 -0.95 -6.55 16.64
C VAL A 200 -0.16 -5.47 15.96
N VAL A 201 -0.86 -4.63 15.19
CA VAL A 201 -0.33 -3.43 14.55
C VAL A 201 -1.14 -2.24 15.05
N GLU A 202 -0.47 -1.22 15.53
CA GLU A 202 -1.11 0.05 15.87
C GLU A 202 -0.99 1.03 14.70
N GLN A 203 -2.09 1.74 14.41
CA GLN A 203 -2.19 2.65 13.29
C GLN A 203 -2.86 3.96 13.74
N TRP A 204 -2.33 5.09 13.28
CA TRP A 204 -2.90 6.41 13.50
C TRP A 204 -3.46 6.94 12.19
N PHE A 205 -4.76 6.85 12.07
CA PHE A 205 -5.51 7.31 10.91
C PHE A 205 -5.84 8.80 11.05
N ASP A 206 -5.46 9.59 10.07
CA ASP A 206 -5.83 10.99 9.94
C ASP A 206 -7.11 11.12 9.11
N PRO A 207 -8.27 11.48 9.70
CA PRO A 207 -9.52 11.57 8.96
C PRO A 207 -9.54 12.69 7.91
N ALA A 208 -8.75 13.74 8.11
CA ALA A 208 -8.65 14.85 7.16
C ALA A 208 -7.82 14.45 5.92
N LEU A 209 -6.77 13.65 6.08
CA LEU A 209 -6.01 13.10 4.95
C LEU A 209 -6.58 11.80 4.42
N LYS A 210 -7.46 11.15 5.19
CA LYS A 210 -8.05 9.83 4.93
C LYS A 210 -7.00 8.73 4.76
N MET A 211 -5.96 8.77 5.60
CA MET A 211 -4.88 7.79 5.55
C MET A 211 -4.20 7.63 6.92
N ASN A 212 -3.48 6.52 7.08
CA ASN A 212 -2.62 6.32 8.24
C ASN A 212 -1.36 7.18 8.10
N ILE A 213 -1.05 7.97 9.13
CA ILE A 213 0.15 8.81 9.18
C ILE A 213 1.19 8.28 10.16
N ARG A 214 0.86 7.24 10.93
CA ARG A 214 1.81 6.48 11.74
C ARG A 214 1.36 5.02 11.82
N GLU A 215 2.34 4.12 11.85
CA GLU A 215 2.13 2.69 12.04
C GLU A 215 3.25 2.12 12.90
N GLU A 216 2.88 1.30 13.89
CA GLU A 216 3.80 0.52 14.73
C GLU A 216 3.50 -0.96 14.59
N ARG A 217 4.54 -1.77 14.38
CA ARG A 217 4.43 -3.22 14.22
C ARG A 217 5.25 -3.96 15.28
N PRO A 218 4.90 -5.21 15.58
CA PRO A 218 5.75 -6.06 16.41
C PRO A 218 7.18 -6.11 15.88
N GLY A 219 8.13 -6.20 16.81
CA GLY A 219 9.55 -6.15 16.46
C GLY A 219 10.13 -4.74 16.37
N GLY A 220 9.34 -3.71 16.74
CA GLY A 220 9.82 -2.33 16.86
C GLY A 220 9.92 -1.55 15.55
N PHE A 221 9.26 -2.03 14.48
CA PHE A 221 9.10 -1.20 13.27
C PHE A 221 8.15 -0.05 13.56
N VAL A 222 8.60 1.16 13.22
CA VAL A 222 7.77 2.38 13.25
C VAL A 222 7.89 3.09 11.92
N SER A 223 6.77 3.51 11.36
CA SER A 223 6.70 4.40 10.20
C SER A 223 5.83 5.60 10.54
N GLU A 224 6.33 6.81 10.35
CA GLU A 224 5.62 8.04 10.73
C GLU A 224 5.78 9.13 9.67
N PHE A 225 4.68 9.81 9.35
CA PHE A 225 4.68 10.97 8.48
C PHE A 225 4.93 12.23 9.30
N ARG A 226 5.94 12.99 8.88
CA ARG A 226 6.28 14.29 9.47
C ARG A 226 6.24 15.39 8.44
N ASN A 227 6.21 16.61 8.92
CA ASN A 227 6.25 17.82 8.08
C ASN A 227 5.18 17.80 6.98
N ILE A 228 3.98 17.30 7.30
CA ILE A 228 2.86 17.22 6.36
C ILE A 228 2.44 18.62 5.93
N LYS A 229 2.51 18.90 4.63
CA LYS A 229 2.11 20.17 4.03
C LYS A 229 0.97 19.91 3.06
N VAL A 230 -0.24 20.25 3.49
CA VAL A 230 -1.46 20.13 2.67
C VAL A 230 -1.49 21.25 1.65
N GLY A 231 -1.77 20.93 0.40
CA GLY A 231 -1.88 21.86 -0.70
C GLY A 231 -1.49 21.23 -2.04
N LYS A 232 -1.80 21.96 -3.11
CA LYS A 232 -1.53 21.52 -4.48
C LYS A 232 -0.04 21.22 -4.67
N GLN A 233 0.24 20.09 -5.30
CA GLN A 233 1.61 19.69 -5.62
C GLN A 233 1.95 20.08 -7.07
N PRO A 234 3.20 20.51 -7.35
CA PRO A 234 3.68 20.78 -8.70
C PRO A 234 3.52 19.55 -9.62
N ALA A 235 2.98 19.75 -10.81
CA ALA A 235 2.67 18.65 -11.74
C ALA A 235 3.92 17.94 -12.27
N ASP A 236 5.03 18.64 -12.39
CA ASP A 236 6.34 18.14 -12.83
C ASP A 236 6.93 17.09 -11.86
N LEU A 237 6.54 17.12 -10.58
CA LEU A 237 6.91 16.07 -9.63
C LEU A 237 6.46 14.67 -10.07
N PHE A 238 5.40 14.57 -10.85
CA PHE A 238 4.76 13.32 -11.24
C PHE A 238 5.05 12.94 -12.70
N THR A 239 6.06 13.52 -13.30
CA THR A 239 6.46 13.24 -14.68
C THR A 239 7.86 12.64 -14.74
N VAL A 240 8.10 11.75 -15.71
CA VAL A 240 9.45 11.29 -16.03
C VAL A 240 10.15 12.40 -16.78
N PRO A 241 11.36 12.85 -16.37
CA PRO A 241 12.11 13.86 -17.11
C PRO A 241 12.41 13.40 -18.54
N SER A 242 12.36 14.33 -19.50
CA SER A 242 12.49 14.02 -20.92
C SER A 242 13.88 13.53 -21.36
N ASP A 243 14.88 13.79 -20.53
CA ASP A 243 16.28 13.35 -20.73
C ASP A 243 16.55 11.94 -20.17
N TYR A 244 15.57 11.30 -19.51
CA TYR A 244 15.72 9.95 -18.99
C TYR A 244 15.45 8.92 -20.08
N LYS A 245 16.20 7.81 -20.03
CA LYS A 245 16.06 6.68 -20.97
C LYS A 245 15.29 5.53 -20.29
N GLU A 246 14.34 4.99 -21.03
CA GLU A 246 13.67 3.77 -20.58
C GLU A 246 14.62 2.58 -20.66
N VAL A 247 14.66 1.78 -19.58
CA VAL A 247 15.41 0.53 -19.51
C VAL A 247 14.45 -0.62 -19.19
N SER A 248 14.68 -1.76 -19.80
CA SER A 248 13.86 -2.94 -19.55
C SER A 248 14.07 -3.48 -18.14
N ILE A 249 13.00 -3.93 -17.50
CA ILE A 249 13.10 -4.71 -16.25
C ILE A 249 13.82 -6.02 -16.63
N PRO A 250 14.95 -6.38 -15.99
CA PRO A 250 15.54 -7.69 -16.19
C PRO A 250 14.49 -8.74 -15.85
N GLN A 251 14.05 -9.52 -16.83
CA GLN A 251 13.22 -10.68 -16.53
C GLN A 251 14.07 -11.60 -15.65
N GLY A 252 13.67 -11.72 -14.37
CA GLY A 252 14.35 -12.58 -13.40
C GLY A 252 14.42 -13.98 -13.98
N GLY A 253 15.63 -14.50 -14.14
CA GLY A 253 15.86 -15.87 -14.53
C GLY A 253 15.09 -16.77 -13.57
N GLY A 254 14.11 -17.51 -14.08
CA GLY A 254 13.52 -18.61 -13.36
C GLY A 254 14.66 -19.50 -12.87
N ALA A 255 14.65 -19.85 -11.61
CA ALA A 255 15.55 -20.86 -11.07
C ALA A 255 15.32 -22.14 -11.88
N GLU A 256 16.22 -22.44 -12.81
CA GLU A 256 16.32 -23.78 -13.38
C GLU A 256 16.61 -24.72 -12.20
N ALA A 257 15.58 -25.47 -11.84
CA ALA A 257 15.74 -26.62 -10.96
C ALA A 257 16.74 -27.57 -11.66
N GLY A 258 18.00 -27.54 -11.23
CA GLY A 258 19.00 -28.46 -11.69
C GLY A 258 18.56 -29.91 -11.46
N GLN A 259 18.20 -30.60 -12.51
CA GLN A 259 18.13 -32.05 -12.53
C GLN A 259 19.55 -32.57 -12.37
N GLY A 260 19.90 -32.98 -11.16
CA GLY A 260 21.08 -33.78 -10.89
C GLY A 260 20.91 -35.13 -11.56
N GLY A 261 21.65 -35.37 -12.65
CA GLY A 261 21.80 -36.68 -13.24
C GLY A 261 22.61 -37.60 -12.34
N GLU A 262 22.07 -38.80 -12.12
CA GLU A 262 22.79 -39.94 -11.57
C GLU A 262 23.90 -40.38 -12.54
N HIS A 263 25.07 -40.64 -11.97
CA HIS A 263 25.98 -41.70 -12.37
C HIS A 263 26.74 -42.19 -11.12
#